data_2b99bb02ff40f69679670654281e0a58
#
_entry.id   2b99bb02ff40f69679670654281e0a58
#
_cell.length_a   1.000
_cell.length_b   1.000
_cell.length_c   1.000
_cell.angle_alpha   90.00
_cell.angle_beta   90.00
_cell.angle_gamma   90.00
#
_symmetry.space_group_name_H-M   'P 1'
#
loop_
_entity.id
_entity.type
_entity.pdbx_description
1 polymer ?
#
loop_
_entity_poly.entity_id
_entity_poly.type
_entity_poly.pdbx_seq_one_letter_code
_entity_poly.pdbx_strand_id
1 'polypeptide(L)'
;MPESDVDRQNEELAREKVEGFLNKDSDTRVEVKPLRENYQCDWQIVSEGRTLGWAEFKRMNKDMPFLKDRGELWVSLTKFLFGESLVLKTGLPWILFAQLDDAMIYHVMPPGSGFYRTGHFERVKEPCARVPMTRVFNIEDRDILKVFLRHHESAPETV
;
A
#
# COMPACT_ATOMS: atom_id res chain seq x y z
N MET A 1 -1.68 -18.26 10.46
CA MET A 1 -1.30 -19.30 9.50
C MET A 1 0.01 -18.92 8.83
N PRO A 2 0.94 -19.85 8.68
CA PRO A 2 2.13 -19.55 7.91
C PRO A 2 1.75 -19.29 6.45
N GLU A 3 2.40 -18.33 5.88
CA GLU A 3 2.26 -17.96 4.49
C GLU A 3 2.70 -19.11 3.58
N SER A 4 1.97 -19.41 2.52
CA SER A 4 2.38 -20.43 1.56
C SER A 4 3.59 -19.96 0.75
N ASP A 5 4.35 -20.92 0.18
CA ASP A 5 5.49 -20.58 -0.68
C ASP A 5 5.04 -19.79 -1.92
N VAL A 6 3.84 -20.08 -2.44
CA VAL A 6 3.26 -19.36 -3.56
C VAL A 6 2.96 -17.92 -3.18
N ASP A 7 2.42 -17.68 -1.99
CA ASP A 7 2.12 -16.33 -1.50
C ASP A 7 3.40 -15.51 -1.32
N ARG A 8 4.47 -16.13 -0.77
CA ARG A 8 5.77 -15.47 -0.64
C ARG A 8 6.37 -15.12 -1.99
N GLN A 9 6.27 -16.00 -2.99
CA GLN A 9 6.75 -15.72 -4.33
C GLN A 9 5.97 -14.58 -4.98
N ASN A 10 4.66 -14.55 -4.83
CA ASN A 10 3.81 -13.48 -5.34
C ASN A 10 4.15 -12.13 -4.69
N GLU A 11 4.37 -12.12 -3.38
CA GLU A 11 4.76 -10.91 -2.66
C GLU A 11 6.13 -10.41 -3.11
N GLU A 12 7.11 -11.32 -3.29
CA GLU A 12 8.45 -10.97 -3.75
C GLU A 12 8.42 -10.39 -5.17
N LEU A 13 7.66 -10.99 -6.07
CA LEU A 13 7.50 -10.48 -7.44
C LEU A 13 6.83 -9.09 -7.44
N ALA A 14 5.83 -8.90 -6.59
CA ALA A 14 5.17 -7.62 -6.44
C ALA A 14 6.11 -6.57 -5.88
N ARG A 15 6.92 -6.91 -4.90
CA ARG A 15 7.92 -6.02 -4.30
C ARG A 15 8.92 -5.54 -5.36
N GLU A 16 9.45 -6.45 -6.16
CA GLU A 16 10.38 -6.12 -7.25
C GLU A 16 9.72 -5.21 -8.30
N LYS A 17 8.46 -5.48 -8.62
CA LYS A 17 7.71 -4.66 -9.57
C LYS A 17 7.52 -3.23 -9.04
N VAL A 18 7.14 -3.06 -7.79
CA VAL A 18 6.98 -1.74 -7.17
C VAL A 18 8.32 -1.01 -7.12
N GLU A 19 9.40 -1.70 -6.75
CA GLU A 19 10.74 -1.10 -6.74
C GLU A 19 11.14 -0.61 -8.14
N GLY A 20 10.83 -1.39 -9.18
CA GLY A 20 11.07 -0.98 -10.56
C GLY A 20 10.31 0.30 -10.93
N PHE A 21 9.06 0.43 -10.54
CA PHE A 21 8.28 1.65 -10.79
C PHE A 21 8.82 2.85 -10.02
N LEU A 22 9.26 2.66 -8.78
CA LEU A 22 9.83 3.74 -7.97
C LEU A 22 11.15 4.26 -8.54
N ASN A 23 11.92 3.43 -9.23
CA ASN A 23 13.22 3.78 -9.79
C ASN A 23 13.17 4.13 -11.29
N LYS A 24 12.01 4.11 -11.91
CA LYS A 24 11.85 4.18 -13.37
C LYS A 24 12.45 5.44 -14.01
N ASP A 25 12.21 6.60 -13.43
CA ASP A 25 12.59 7.89 -14.01
C ASP A 25 13.37 8.79 -13.04
N SER A 26 14.02 8.19 -12.05
CA SER A 26 14.68 8.96 -11.00
C SER A 26 16.16 8.61 -10.88
N ASP A 27 16.96 9.62 -10.64
CA ASP A 27 18.37 9.46 -10.25
C ASP A 27 18.48 8.98 -8.78
N THR A 28 17.40 9.11 -8.02
CA THR A 28 17.33 8.66 -6.63
C THR A 28 17.03 7.16 -6.58
N ARG A 29 17.92 6.41 -5.96
CA ARG A 29 17.69 4.97 -5.80
C ARG A 29 16.81 4.70 -4.59
N VAL A 30 15.72 3.98 -4.83
CA VAL A 30 14.77 3.56 -3.80
C VAL A 30 14.82 2.05 -3.65
N GLU A 31 14.84 1.58 -2.42
CA GLU A 31 14.78 0.18 -2.08
C GLU A 31 13.46 -0.12 -1.37
N VAL A 32 12.79 -1.18 -1.78
CA VAL A 32 11.59 -1.71 -1.10
C VAL A 32 12.06 -2.89 -0.26
N LYS A 33 12.15 -2.68 1.05
CA LYS A 33 12.64 -3.71 1.99
C LYS A 33 11.49 -4.50 2.59
N PRO A 34 11.54 -5.82 2.56
CA PRO A 34 10.56 -6.62 3.28
C PRO A 34 10.79 -6.47 4.79
N LEU A 35 9.70 -6.39 5.54
CA LEU A 35 9.72 -6.35 6.98
C LEU A 35 9.42 -7.73 7.55
N ARG A 36 9.74 -7.93 8.84
CA ARG A 36 9.51 -9.20 9.52
C ARG A 36 8.01 -9.50 9.61
N GLU A 37 7.64 -10.78 9.62
CA GLU A 37 6.25 -11.24 9.70
C GLU A 37 5.43 -10.60 10.82
N ASN A 38 6.06 -10.25 11.93
CA ASN A 38 5.38 -9.66 13.09
C ASN A 38 5.31 -8.12 13.03
N TYR A 39 5.75 -7.51 11.95
CA TYR A 39 5.68 -6.07 11.82
C TYR A 39 4.29 -5.62 11.32
N GLN A 40 3.97 -4.35 11.55
CA GLN A 40 2.64 -3.79 11.26
C GLN A 40 2.39 -3.55 9.76
N CYS A 41 3.37 -3.79 8.90
CA CYS A 41 3.21 -3.73 7.45
C CYS A 41 4.25 -4.63 6.77
N ASP A 42 4.05 -4.87 5.47
CA ASP A 42 4.88 -5.81 4.71
C ASP A 42 6.22 -5.21 4.29
N TRP A 43 6.24 -3.94 3.89
CA TRP A 43 7.43 -3.31 3.28
C TRP A 43 7.74 -1.95 3.88
N GLN A 44 9.04 -1.65 3.91
CA GLN A 44 9.58 -0.32 4.20
C GLN A 44 10.18 0.24 2.92
N ILE A 45 9.86 1.48 2.60
CA ILE A 45 10.39 2.19 1.43
C ILE A 45 11.55 3.06 1.89
N VAL A 46 12.75 2.81 1.36
CA VAL A 46 13.98 3.44 1.84
C VAL A 46 14.76 4.05 0.68
N SER A 47 15.33 5.22 0.88
CA SER A 47 16.27 5.84 -0.04
C SER A 47 17.39 6.53 0.73
N GLU A 48 18.63 6.24 0.35
CA GLU A 48 19.82 6.85 0.94
C GLU A 48 19.84 6.78 2.48
N GLY A 49 19.49 5.63 3.03
CA GLY A 49 19.44 5.40 4.47
C GLY A 49 18.26 6.03 5.20
N ARG A 50 17.31 6.62 4.47
CA ARG A 50 16.13 7.28 5.05
C ARG A 50 14.86 6.51 4.69
N THR A 51 13.98 6.34 5.67
CA THR A 51 12.65 5.77 5.41
C THR A 51 11.77 6.83 4.76
N LEU A 52 11.24 6.53 3.58
CA LEU A 52 10.30 7.39 2.87
C LEU A 52 8.84 7.07 3.22
N GLY A 53 8.55 5.84 3.59
CA GLY A 53 7.21 5.42 3.91
C GLY A 53 7.10 3.91 4.11
N TRP A 54 5.85 3.47 4.19
CA TRP A 54 5.48 2.09 4.52
C TRP A 54 4.52 1.56 3.46
N ALA A 55 4.52 0.26 3.28
CA ALA A 55 3.62 -0.36 2.32
C ALA A 55 3.06 -1.69 2.82
N GLU A 56 1.83 -1.94 2.45
CA GLU A 56 1.15 -3.22 2.65
C GLU A 56 0.82 -3.78 1.27
N PHE A 57 0.96 -5.09 1.10
CA PHE A 57 0.67 -5.76 -0.16
C PHE A 57 -0.52 -6.69 0.00
N LYS A 58 -1.41 -6.68 -0.99
CA LYS A 58 -2.55 -7.58 -1.07
C LYS A 58 -2.66 -8.15 -2.48
N ARG A 59 -2.77 -9.49 -2.58
CA ARG A 59 -3.15 -10.11 -3.85
C ARG A 59 -4.66 -10.35 -3.87
N MET A 60 -5.27 -10.00 -4.99
CA MET A 60 -6.71 -10.21 -5.22
C MET A 60 -6.92 -11.00 -6.51
N ASN A 61 -7.72 -12.05 -6.44
CA ASN A 61 -8.13 -12.82 -7.62
C ASN A 61 -9.35 -12.17 -8.29
N LYS A 62 -9.23 -10.88 -8.57
CA LYS A 62 -10.24 -10.05 -9.22
C LYS A 62 -9.54 -9.14 -10.23
N ASP A 63 -10.29 -8.59 -11.19
CA ASP A 63 -9.80 -7.66 -12.18
C ASP A 63 -10.32 -6.23 -11.96
N MET A 64 -9.80 -5.29 -12.74
CA MET A 64 -10.23 -3.90 -12.65
C MET A 64 -11.73 -3.71 -12.95
N PRO A 65 -12.30 -4.33 -13.99
CA PRO A 65 -13.74 -4.19 -14.23
C PRO A 65 -14.60 -4.59 -13.03
N PHE A 66 -14.22 -5.65 -12.32
CA PHE A 66 -14.94 -6.08 -11.12
C PHE A 66 -14.92 -4.99 -10.04
N LEU A 67 -13.74 -4.41 -9.77
CA LEU A 67 -13.62 -3.36 -8.74
C LEU A 67 -14.31 -2.08 -9.14
N LYS A 68 -14.24 -1.68 -10.41
CA LYS A 68 -14.94 -0.49 -10.91
C LYS A 68 -16.44 -0.64 -10.81
N ASP A 69 -16.97 -1.80 -11.11
CA ASP A 69 -18.39 -2.10 -10.99
C ASP A 69 -18.84 -2.06 -9.53
N ARG A 70 -18.08 -2.64 -8.63
CA ARG A 70 -18.34 -2.57 -7.19
C ARG A 70 -18.13 -1.16 -6.62
N GLY A 71 -17.21 -0.38 -7.19
CA GLY A 71 -16.92 0.99 -6.78
C GLY A 71 -15.99 1.12 -5.58
N GLU A 72 -15.52 0.02 -5.02
CA GLU A 72 -14.74 0.00 -3.77
C GLU A 72 -13.67 -1.10 -3.77
N LEU A 73 -12.55 -0.80 -3.12
CA LEU A 73 -11.54 -1.78 -2.75
C LEU A 73 -11.72 -2.09 -1.26
N TRP A 74 -11.86 -3.36 -0.92
CA TRP A 74 -12.04 -3.79 0.47
C TRP A 74 -10.72 -4.28 1.04
N VAL A 75 -10.36 -3.74 2.20
CA VAL A 75 -9.08 -3.99 2.87
C VAL A 75 -9.35 -4.45 4.30
N SER A 76 -8.56 -5.40 4.81
CA SER A 76 -8.65 -5.79 6.21
C SER A 76 -8.59 -4.56 7.12
N LEU A 77 -9.58 -4.41 7.99
CA LEU A 77 -9.66 -3.27 8.90
C LEU A 77 -8.45 -3.26 9.85
N THR A 78 -8.02 -4.42 10.32
CA THR A 78 -6.86 -4.53 11.20
C THR A 78 -5.59 -3.99 10.53
N LYS A 79 -5.33 -4.39 9.29
CA LYS A 79 -4.17 -3.90 8.51
C LYS A 79 -4.29 -2.42 8.22
N PHE A 80 -5.48 -1.96 7.90
CA PHE A 80 -5.75 -0.55 7.65
C PHE A 80 -5.47 0.31 8.89
N LEU A 81 -5.90 -0.15 10.06
CA LEU A 81 -5.65 0.55 11.33
C LEU A 81 -4.16 0.54 11.71
N PHE A 82 -3.44 -0.53 11.41
CA PHE A 82 -1.99 -0.55 11.58
C PHE A 82 -1.30 0.48 10.70
N GLY A 83 -1.74 0.61 9.43
CA GLY A 83 -1.24 1.63 8.52
C GLY A 83 -1.49 3.04 9.04
N GLU A 84 -2.69 3.30 9.53
CA GLU A 84 -3.04 4.58 10.16
C GLU A 84 -2.13 4.88 11.36
N SER A 85 -1.90 3.88 12.21
CA SER A 85 -1.02 4.02 13.37
C SER A 85 0.42 4.39 12.95
N LEU A 86 0.94 3.77 11.88
CA LEU A 86 2.26 4.10 11.36
C LEU A 86 2.33 5.54 10.83
N VAL A 87 1.30 5.98 10.10
CA VAL A 87 1.21 7.37 9.62
C VAL A 87 1.24 8.35 10.78
N LEU A 88 0.44 8.08 11.82
CA LEU A 88 0.37 8.95 13.00
C LEU A 88 1.68 9.00 13.79
N LYS A 89 2.36 7.85 13.92
CA LYS A 89 3.60 7.76 14.70
C LYS A 89 4.81 8.31 13.97
N THR A 90 4.88 8.13 12.66
CA THR A 90 6.08 8.43 11.88
C THR A 90 5.96 9.69 11.02
N GLY A 91 4.74 10.15 10.75
CA GLY A 91 4.49 11.23 9.81
C GLY A 91 4.77 10.86 8.35
N LEU A 92 5.02 9.58 8.06
CA LEU A 92 5.35 9.09 6.72
C LEU A 92 4.14 8.39 6.08
N PRO A 93 4.02 8.39 4.75
CA PRO A 93 2.88 7.77 4.10
C PRO A 93 2.88 6.25 4.26
N TRP A 94 1.69 5.70 4.35
CA TRP A 94 1.44 4.26 4.24
C TRP A 94 0.63 4.03 2.97
N ILE A 95 1.10 3.12 2.13
CA ILE A 95 0.47 2.83 0.84
C ILE A 95 0.08 1.35 0.80
N LEU A 96 -1.17 1.10 0.43
CA LEU A 96 -1.63 -0.24 0.13
C LEU A 96 -1.45 -0.50 -1.36
N PHE A 97 -0.71 -1.55 -1.69
CA PHE A 97 -0.60 -2.07 -3.05
C PHE A 97 -1.47 -3.31 -3.19
N ALA A 98 -2.25 -3.38 -4.26
CA ALA A 98 -3.06 -4.55 -4.57
C ALA A 98 -2.73 -5.04 -5.98
N GLN A 99 -2.30 -6.30 -6.07
CA GLN A 99 -2.09 -6.95 -7.36
C GLN A 99 -3.39 -7.63 -7.77
N LEU A 100 -3.98 -7.12 -8.83
CA LEU A 100 -5.14 -7.71 -9.48
C LEU A 100 -4.69 -8.66 -10.61
N ASP A 101 -5.64 -9.34 -11.22
CA ASP A 101 -5.35 -10.23 -12.35
C ASP A 101 -4.80 -9.45 -13.56
N ASP A 102 -5.19 -8.21 -13.73
CA ASP A 102 -4.87 -7.37 -14.90
C ASP A 102 -4.14 -6.06 -14.59
N ALA A 103 -3.90 -5.74 -13.31
CA ALA A 103 -3.27 -4.47 -12.95
C ALA A 103 -2.67 -4.49 -11.53
N MET A 104 -1.67 -3.65 -11.30
CA MET A 104 -1.22 -3.29 -9.97
C MET A 104 -1.80 -1.91 -9.62
N ILE A 105 -2.55 -1.84 -8.54
CA ILE A 105 -3.17 -0.61 -8.09
C ILE A 105 -2.67 -0.24 -6.69
N TYR A 106 -2.86 1.02 -6.31
CA TYR A 106 -2.47 1.46 -4.98
C TYR A 106 -3.43 2.50 -4.41
N HIS A 107 -3.44 2.57 -3.09
CA HIS A 107 -4.15 3.58 -2.31
C HIS A 107 -3.22 4.18 -1.26
N VAL A 108 -3.18 5.51 -1.19
CA VAL A 108 -2.39 6.23 -0.17
C VAL A 108 -3.30 6.55 1.00
N MET A 109 -2.90 6.14 2.20
CA MET A 109 -3.64 6.44 3.42
C MET A 109 -3.66 7.96 3.66
N PRO A 110 -4.83 8.61 3.65
CA PRO A 110 -4.90 10.03 3.95
C PRO A 110 -4.86 10.28 5.46
N PRO A 111 -4.44 11.46 5.88
CA PRO A 111 -4.64 11.88 7.28
C PRO A 111 -6.13 11.81 7.63
N GLY A 112 -6.45 11.33 8.83
CA GLY A 112 -7.83 11.27 9.29
C GLY A 112 -8.67 10.21 8.60
N SER A 113 -8.15 8.98 8.49
CA SER A 113 -8.77 7.86 7.79
C SER A 113 -10.14 7.41 8.31
N GLY A 114 -10.65 7.98 9.41
CA GLY A 114 -11.98 7.67 9.94
C GLY A 114 -13.14 7.97 8.98
N PHE A 115 -12.87 8.47 7.80
CA PHE A 115 -13.87 8.74 6.76
C PHE A 115 -14.26 7.53 5.91
N TYR A 116 -13.55 6.41 6.02
CA TYR A 116 -13.88 5.25 5.21
C TYR A 116 -15.04 4.47 5.81
N ARG A 117 -15.91 4.01 4.93
CA ARG A 117 -16.98 3.11 5.32
C ARG A 117 -16.39 1.79 5.78
N THR A 118 -16.98 1.19 6.80
CA THR A 118 -16.61 -0.13 7.27
C THR A 118 -17.67 -1.16 6.87
N GLY A 119 -17.26 -2.40 6.78
CA GLY A 119 -18.13 -3.51 6.46
C GLY A 119 -17.47 -4.81 6.90
N HIS A 120 -17.91 -5.92 6.30
CA HIS A 120 -17.34 -7.24 6.55
C HIS A 120 -17.13 -7.96 5.23
N PHE A 121 -16.06 -8.75 5.14
CA PHE A 121 -15.90 -9.69 4.05
C PHE A 121 -17.00 -10.76 4.12
N GLU A 122 -17.62 -11.04 2.99
CA GLU A 122 -18.79 -11.94 2.95
C GLU A 122 -18.49 -13.35 3.44
N ARG A 123 -17.31 -13.89 3.09
CA ARG A 123 -16.97 -15.29 3.38
C ARG A 123 -16.47 -15.54 4.79
N VAL A 124 -15.74 -14.59 5.38
CA VAL A 124 -15.06 -14.81 6.67
C VAL A 124 -15.56 -13.88 7.77
N LYS A 125 -16.52 -13.03 7.48
CA LYS A 125 -17.07 -12.03 8.42
C LYS A 125 -16.01 -11.17 9.11
N GLU A 126 -14.80 -11.09 8.51
CA GLU A 126 -13.75 -10.22 9.00
C GLU A 126 -14.11 -8.78 8.69
N PRO A 127 -13.94 -7.85 9.65
CA PRO A 127 -14.20 -6.43 9.37
C PRO A 127 -13.24 -5.89 8.33
N CYS A 128 -13.77 -5.06 7.43
CA CYS A 128 -12.97 -4.43 6.37
C CYS A 128 -13.26 -2.93 6.27
N ALA A 129 -12.27 -2.20 5.80
CA ALA A 129 -12.42 -0.83 5.36
C ALA A 129 -12.78 -0.84 3.87
N ARG A 130 -13.73 0.00 3.47
CA ARG A 130 -14.18 0.14 2.08
C ARG A 130 -13.59 1.41 1.48
N VAL A 131 -12.60 1.24 0.61
CA VAL A 131 -11.89 2.34 -0.03
C VAL A 131 -12.57 2.65 -1.37
N PRO A 132 -13.11 3.86 -1.58
CA PRO A 132 -13.73 4.19 -2.86
C PRO A 132 -12.70 4.16 -4.00
N MET A 133 -13.10 3.61 -5.15
CA MET A 133 -12.20 3.47 -6.31
C MET A 133 -11.71 4.81 -6.86
N THR A 134 -12.36 5.92 -6.52
CA THR A 134 -11.90 7.27 -6.85
C THR A 134 -10.57 7.63 -6.16
N ARG A 135 -10.19 6.89 -5.12
CA ARG A 135 -8.92 7.08 -4.36
C ARG A 135 -7.94 5.95 -4.60
N VAL A 136 -8.18 5.16 -5.62
CA VAL A 136 -7.33 4.03 -6.01
C VAL A 136 -6.80 4.29 -7.41
N PHE A 137 -5.49 4.10 -7.60
CA PHE A 137 -4.82 4.45 -8.85
C PHE A 137 -4.04 3.27 -9.40
N ASN A 138 -3.98 3.15 -10.73
CA ASN A 138 -3.09 2.21 -11.38
C ASN A 138 -1.65 2.73 -11.25
N ILE A 139 -0.72 1.87 -10.86
CA ILE A 139 0.69 2.24 -10.69
C ILE A 139 1.33 2.74 -11.99
N GLU A 140 0.81 2.33 -13.15
CA GLU A 140 1.30 2.75 -14.47
C GLU A 140 0.85 4.16 -14.85
N ASP A 141 -0.23 4.66 -14.25
CA ASP A 141 -0.84 5.94 -14.62
C ASP A 141 -0.26 7.15 -13.88
N ARG A 142 0.56 6.91 -12.85
CA ARG A 142 1.08 7.97 -11.99
C ARG A 142 2.52 7.67 -11.56
N ASP A 143 3.26 8.74 -11.31
CA ASP A 143 4.60 8.64 -10.70
C ASP A 143 4.45 8.49 -9.18
N ILE A 144 4.46 7.25 -8.73
CA ILE A 144 4.29 6.93 -7.31
C ILE A 144 5.43 7.45 -6.44
N LEU A 145 6.64 7.59 -6.99
CA LEU A 145 7.77 8.14 -6.23
C LEU A 145 7.47 9.56 -5.75
N LYS A 146 6.78 10.37 -6.54
CA LYS A 146 6.38 11.73 -6.16
C LYS A 146 5.49 11.76 -4.93
N VAL A 147 4.67 10.72 -4.70
CA VAL A 147 3.83 10.62 -3.51
C VAL A 147 4.71 10.57 -2.26
N PHE A 148 5.74 9.72 -2.26
CA PHE A 148 6.66 9.58 -1.14
C PHE A 148 7.48 10.85 -0.94
N LEU A 149 8.05 11.41 -2.00
CA LEU A 149 8.91 12.60 -1.92
C LEU A 149 8.13 13.83 -1.50
N ARG A 150 6.94 14.03 -2.04
CA ARG A 150 6.07 15.17 -1.70
C ARG A 150 5.66 15.15 -0.24
N HIS A 151 5.32 13.97 0.28
CA HIS A 151 4.97 13.82 1.69
C HIS A 151 6.15 14.17 2.59
N HIS A 152 7.36 13.77 2.20
CA HIS A 152 8.59 14.05 2.93
C HIS A 152 8.92 15.54 2.94
N GLU A 153 8.75 16.23 1.80
CA GLU A 153 8.96 17.67 1.67
C GLU A 153 7.97 18.50 2.49
N SER A 154 6.71 18.02 2.60
CA SER A 154 5.67 18.70 3.35
C SER A 154 5.66 18.37 4.84
N ALA A 155 6.46 17.37 5.28
CA ALA A 155 6.59 17.06 6.69
C ALA A 155 7.27 18.24 7.40
N PRO A 156 6.74 18.72 8.55
CA PRO A 156 7.39 19.78 9.29
C PRO A 156 8.78 19.31 9.70
N GLU A 157 9.78 20.18 9.48
CA GLU A 157 11.13 19.91 9.97
C GLU A 157 11.04 19.70 11.48
N THR A 158 11.30 18.48 11.90
CA THR A 158 11.46 18.20 13.33
C THR A 158 12.76 18.82 13.77
N VAL A 159 12.62 19.83 14.51
CA VAL A 159 13.74 20.45 15.20
C VAL A 159 14.23 19.50 16.29
#